data_25b3f0ef4f0c127a853ee93e30e9762b
#
_entry.id   25b3f0ef4f0c127a853ee93e30e9762b
#
_cell.length_a   1.000
_cell.length_b   1.000
_cell.length_c   1.000
_cell.angle_alpha   90.00
_cell.angle_beta   90.00
_cell.angle_gamma   90.00
#
_symmetry.space_group_name_H-M   'P 1'
#
loop_
_entity.id
_entity.type
_entity.pdbx_description
1 polymer ?
#
loop_
_entity_poly.entity_id
_entity_poly.type
_entity_poly.pdbx_seq_one_letter_code
_entity_poly.pdbx_strand_id
1 'polypeptide(L)'
;MHFFFYDTEENLEDWVVESRKYQALATKIQTEAFRRDPRMISIAIHLFIDAWPSGWMKTIVDCEREPKPAFFAYRDALTPLMINIRSDRKSVFAGEKYSAELFICNDTHSSIDGHKIICELLSPDKKSVLRGEYIANFKENSSFMQGDISFAVPNITERGTYTLRAILLDKNGNVVHYSDEDIEVFPIEKEVKETSLYLSFEEFEKNKDNILCEVNNGKTLIINSLPVGTHDIAGTAVKVKNCGMRALHFVSRKTGHELVRGFTPYDFRYWYDEKEDMITPLLRRTFTADNMSPILTSGNSLTGSAWGQKLYPALACAEMNYGKGKIIINEVELDSHLSNPVAKIFKNRLLSY
;
A
#
# COMPACT_ATOMS: atom_id res chain seq x y z
N MET A 1 -0.88 7.46 -16.14
CA MET A 1 -0.48 7.64 -14.73
C MET A 1 -1.39 6.92 -13.75
N HIS A 2 -2.70 6.87 -14.01
CA HIS A 2 -3.71 6.41 -13.06
C HIS A 2 -3.67 4.91 -12.76
N PHE A 3 -3.28 4.10 -13.70
CA PHE A 3 -3.19 2.63 -13.55
C PHE A 3 -2.04 2.14 -12.67
N PHE A 4 -1.25 3.04 -12.07
CA PHE A 4 -0.08 2.64 -11.29
C PHE A 4 -0.30 2.70 -9.79
N PHE A 5 -1.40 3.31 -9.33
CA PHE A 5 -1.56 3.65 -7.93
C PHE A 5 -2.93 3.28 -7.35
N TYR A 6 -3.90 2.90 -8.19
CA TYR A 6 -5.23 2.46 -7.78
C TYR A 6 -5.89 1.61 -8.87
N ASP A 7 -6.91 0.84 -8.51
CA ASP A 7 -7.67 0.02 -9.45
C ASP A 7 -8.37 0.90 -10.49
N THR A 8 -8.44 0.41 -11.73
CA THR A 8 -9.23 1.05 -12.78
C THR A 8 -10.70 0.83 -12.49
N GLU A 9 -11.45 1.92 -12.30
CA GLU A 9 -12.88 1.87 -12.06
C GLU A 9 -13.66 1.66 -13.36
N GLU A 10 -14.89 1.12 -13.25
CA GLU A 10 -15.73 0.78 -14.41
C GLU A 10 -16.38 2.01 -15.03
N ASN A 11 -16.61 3.05 -14.22
CA ASN A 11 -17.22 4.30 -14.65
C ASN A 11 -16.34 5.50 -14.33
N LEU A 12 -16.63 6.62 -14.99
CA LEU A 12 -15.84 7.85 -14.87
C LEU A 12 -15.97 8.49 -13.47
N GLU A 13 -17.13 8.42 -12.87
CA GLU A 13 -17.44 9.02 -11.58
C GLU A 13 -16.60 8.40 -10.47
N ASP A 14 -16.58 7.08 -10.37
CA ASP A 14 -15.77 6.35 -9.39
C ASP A 14 -14.27 6.55 -9.64
N TRP A 15 -13.86 6.59 -10.91
CA TRP A 15 -12.49 6.88 -11.29
C TRP A 15 -12.05 8.29 -10.82
N VAL A 16 -12.89 9.30 -10.98
CA VAL A 16 -12.63 10.66 -10.48
C VAL A 16 -12.50 10.67 -8.96
N VAL A 17 -13.40 9.97 -8.26
CA VAL A 17 -13.36 9.86 -6.80
C VAL A 17 -12.06 9.21 -6.34
N GLU A 18 -11.68 8.06 -6.90
CA GLU A 18 -10.44 7.36 -6.52
C GLU A 18 -9.18 8.16 -6.85
N SER A 19 -9.15 8.83 -8.00
CA SER A 19 -8.03 9.68 -8.37
C SER A 19 -7.85 10.87 -7.41
N ARG A 20 -8.94 11.51 -6.98
CA ARG A 20 -8.93 12.62 -6.02
C ARG A 20 -8.53 12.15 -4.61
N LYS A 21 -8.98 10.98 -4.17
CA LYS A 21 -8.55 10.35 -2.90
C LYS A 21 -7.04 10.08 -2.91
N TYR A 22 -6.54 9.48 -3.99
CA TYR A 22 -5.11 9.22 -4.12
C TYR A 22 -4.29 10.52 -4.14
N GLN A 23 -4.76 11.55 -4.85
CA GLN A 23 -4.12 12.87 -4.83
C GLN A 23 -4.04 13.45 -3.41
N ALA A 24 -5.14 13.38 -2.66
CA ALA A 24 -5.18 13.87 -1.29
C ALA A 24 -4.19 13.13 -0.38
N LEU A 25 -4.16 11.79 -0.46
CA LEU A 25 -3.23 10.96 0.29
C LEU A 25 -1.77 11.29 -0.05
N ALA A 26 -1.43 11.37 -1.34
CA ALA A 26 -0.07 11.70 -1.78
C ALA A 26 0.34 13.11 -1.34
N THR A 27 -0.58 14.08 -1.43
CA THR A 27 -0.35 15.47 -0.97
C THR A 27 -0.10 15.52 0.53
N LYS A 28 -0.91 14.82 1.34
CA LYS A 28 -0.71 14.73 2.80
C LYS A 28 0.68 14.16 3.11
N ILE A 29 0.95 12.94 2.64
CA ILE A 29 2.20 12.23 2.95
C ILE A 29 3.43 13.05 2.56
N GLN A 30 3.44 13.63 1.35
CA GLN A 30 4.57 14.40 0.85
C GLN A 30 4.76 15.70 1.65
N THR A 31 3.69 16.44 1.92
CA THR A 31 3.76 17.70 2.66
C THR A 31 4.22 17.47 4.11
N GLU A 32 3.66 16.46 4.78
CA GLU A 32 4.05 16.10 6.13
C GLU A 32 5.50 15.60 6.21
N ALA A 33 5.96 14.84 5.20
CA ALA A 33 7.35 14.39 5.13
C ALA A 33 8.32 15.58 5.00
N PHE A 34 7.99 16.57 4.17
CA PHE A 34 8.78 17.78 4.07
C PHE A 34 8.77 18.58 5.37
N ARG A 35 7.63 18.70 6.04
CA ARG A 35 7.51 19.39 7.31
C ARG A 35 8.30 18.74 8.45
N ARG A 36 8.46 17.42 8.42
CA ARG A 36 9.31 16.70 9.39
C ARG A 36 10.80 16.91 9.18
N ASP A 37 11.24 17.27 7.96
CA ASP A 37 12.66 17.50 7.69
C ASP A 37 13.06 18.94 8.10
N PRO A 38 13.88 19.13 9.16
CA PRO A 38 14.25 20.45 9.65
C PRO A 38 15.13 21.26 8.67
N ARG A 39 15.59 20.66 7.57
CA ARG A 39 16.36 21.34 6.51
C ARG A 39 15.44 21.99 5.48
N MET A 40 14.14 21.64 5.45
CA MET A 40 13.18 22.20 4.51
C MET A 40 12.74 23.58 4.93
N ILE A 41 12.96 24.57 4.07
CA ILE A 41 12.66 25.98 4.35
C ILE A 41 11.29 26.35 3.78
N SER A 42 10.88 25.79 2.65
CA SER A 42 9.60 26.10 2.02
C SER A 42 9.09 24.92 1.17
N ILE A 43 7.78 24.87 1.01
CA ILE A 43 7.07 23.88 0.19
C ILE A 43 6.10 24.64 -0.71
N ALA A 44 6.14 24.37 -2.00
CA ALA A 44 5.18 24.90 -2.96
C ALA A 44 4.49 23.78 -3.70
N ILE A 45 3.15 23.80 -3.73
CA ILE A 45 2.38 22.83 -4.49
C ILE A 45 2.33 23.21 -5.99
N HIS A 46 2.48 22.24 -6.83
CA HIS A 46 2.36 22.38 -8.28
C HIS A 46 1.21 21.49 -8.78
N LEU A 47 0.12 22.01 -9.25
CA LEU A 47 -0.42 23.34 -9.47
C LEU A 47 -1.49 23.66 -8.41
N PHE A 48 -1.79 24.95 -8.17
CA PHE A 48 -2.80 25.32 -7.19
C PHE A 48 -4.23 25.24 -7.77
N ILE A 49 -4.49 25.84 -8.93
CA ILE A 49 -5.82 25.99 -9.52
C ILE A 49 -5.81 25.72 -11.02
N ASP A 50 -6.87 25.11 -11.55
CA ASP A 50 -7.10 24.99 -12.97
C ASP A 50 -7.65 26.29 -13.57
N ALA A 51 -7.09 26.75 -14.69
CA ALA A 51 -7.55 27.93 -15.41
C ALA A 51 -8.81 27.66 -16.28
N TRP A 52 -8.99 26.39 -16.69
CA TRP A 52 -10.12 25.89 -17.49
C TRP A 52 -10.36 24.41 -17.17
N PRO A 53 -11.48 23.80 -17.62
CA PRO A 53 -11.68 22.36 -17.47
C PRO A 53 -10.50 21.57 -18.05
N SER A 54 -9.78 20.87 -17.21
CA SER A 54 -8.57 20.15 -17.58
C SER A 54 -8.55 18.75 -16.99
N GLY A 55 -8.17 17.77 -17.80
CA GLY A 55 -7.91 16.41 -17.34
C GLY A 55 -6.56 16.25 -16.63
N TRP A 56 -5.81 17.31 -16.41
CA TRP A 56 -4.57 17.30 -15.65
C TRP A 56 -4.88 17.32 -14.15
N MET A 57 -4.71 16.22 -13.48
CA MET A 57 -5.12 16.02 -12.10
C MET A 57 -4.12 16.55 -11.07
N LYS A 58 -3.33 17.57 -11.40
CA LYS A 58 -2.31 18.10 -10.51
C LYS A 58 -2.81 19.21 -9.60
N THR A 59 -3.84 19.95 -10.01
CA THR A 59 -4.38 21.06 -9.23
C THR A 59 -5.15 20.58 -8.02
N ILE A 60 -5.14 21.38 -6.96
CA ILE A 60 -5.90 21.11 -5.75
C ILE A 60 -7.22 21.89 -5.66
N VAL A 61 -7.41 22.85 -6.56
CA VAL A 61 -8.65 23.60 -6.79
C VAL A 61 -9.00 23.46 -8.26
N ASP A 62 -10.26 23.21 -8.61
CA ASP A 62 -10.70 23.07 -9.99
C ASP A 62 -10.96 24.42 -10.68
N CYS A 63 -11.39 24.38 -11.95
CA CYS A 63 -11.64 25.59 -12.73
C CYS A 63 -12.87 26.41 -12.28
N GLU A 64 -13.78 25.80 -11.55
CA GLU A 64 -14.96 26.45 -10.94
C GLU A 64 -14.68 27.03 -9.56
N ARG A 65 -13.42 26.97 -9.12
CA ARG A 65 -12.95 27.41 -7.80
C ARG A 65 -13.36 26.49 -6.66
N GLU A 66 -13.81 25.27 -6.96
CA GLU A 66 -14.17 24.30 -5.92
C GLU A 66 -12.91 23.55 -5.43
N PRO A 67 -12.70 23.47 -4.09
CA PRO A 67 -11.56 22.78 -3.54
C PRO A 67 -11.72 21.26 -3.68
N LYS A 68 -10.69 20.61 -4.21
CA LYS A 68 -10.58 19.14 -4.23
C LYS A 68 -10.16 18.61 -2.83
N PRO A 69 -10.34 17.32 -2.52
CA PRO A 69 -9.87 16.74 -1.24
C PRO A 69 -8.40 17.04 -0.93
N ALA A 70 -7.54 17.13 -1.96
CA ALA A 70 -6.14 17.47 -1.81
C ALA A 70 -5.89 18.89 -1.28
N PHE A 71 -6.81 19.84 -1.50
CA PHE A 71 -6.73 21.17 -0.90
C PHE A 71 -6.80 21.12 0.63
N PHE A 72 -7.75 20.35 1.14
CA PHE A 72 -7.91 20.21 2.60
C PHE A 72 -6.74 19.45 3.21
N ALA A 73 -6.28 18.38 2.55
CA ALA A 73 -5.09 17.64 2.97
C ALA A 73 -3.84 18.53 3.02
N TYR A 74 -3.65 19.41 2.01
CA TYR A 74 -2.53 20.34 1.97
C TYR A 74 -2.65 21.42 3.05
N ARG A 75 -3.84 22.03 3.21
CA ARG A 75 -4.11 23.01 4.25
C ARG A 75 -3.83 22.44 5.64
N ASP A 76 -4.33 21.25 5.92
CA ASP A 76 -4.20 20.62 7.23
C ASP A 76 -2.74 20.24 7.52
N ALA A 77 -2.02 19.72 6.51
CA ALA A 77 -0.58 19.42 6.62
C ALA A 77 0.32 20.68 6.72
N LEU A 78 -0.21 21.88 6.43
CA LEU A 78 0.46 23.17 6.60
C LEU A 78 0.02 23.92 7.87
N THR A 79 -0.73 23.29 8.76
CA THR A 79 -1.09 23.90 10.05
C THR A 79 0.18 24.34 10.78
N PRO A 80 0.33 25.62 11.19
CA PRO A 80 1.60 26.15 11.71
C PRO A 80 2.14 25.38 12.93
N LEU A 81 1.27 24.98 13.84
CA LEU A 81 1.60 24.10 14.94
C LEU A 81 0.81 22.81 14.82
N MET A 82 1.46 21.72 14.43
CA MET A 82 0.81 20.45 14.19
C MET A 82 1.53 19.29 14.87
N ILE A 83 0.75 18.32 15.30
CA ILE A 83 1.24 16.98 15.61
C ILE A 83 1.10 16.09 14.37
N ASN A 84 2.03 15.19 14.15
CA ASN A 84 2.08 14.32 13.00
C ASN A 84 2.49 12.90 13.39
N ILE A 85 1.79 11.90 12.87
CA ILE A 85 2.13 10.49 13.01
C ILE A 85 2.80 10.02 11.70
N ARG A 86 3.97 9.40 11.83
CA ARG A 86 4.61 8.70 10.72
C ARG A 86 4.57 7.21 10.96
N SER A 87 3.94 6.48 10.03
CA SER A 87 4.01 5.03 9.97
C SER A 87 4.00 4.55 8.53
N ASP A 88 4.97 3.73 8.19
CA ASP A 88 5.05 3.07 6.89
C ASP A 88 4.31 1.72 6.89
N ARG A 89 4.00 1.18 8.08
CA ARG A 89 3.27 -0.08 8.26
C ARG A 89 1.76 0.17 8.34
N LYS A 90 1.03 -0.16 7.27
CA LYS A 90 -0.42 0.08 7.15
C LYS A 90 -1.28 -1.12 7.52
N SER A 91 -0.70 -2.30 7.67
CA SER A 91 -1.41 -3.53 8.02
C SER A 91 -0.61 -4.37 9.00
N VAL A 92 -1.31 -5.04 9.94
CA VAL A 92 -0.70 -5.84 11.00
C VAL A 92 -1.62 -7.00 11.39
N PHE A 93 -1.06 -8.06 11.94
CA PHE A 93 -1.86 -9.09 12.59
C PHE A 93 -2.24 -8.69 14.03
N ALA A 94 -3.37 -9.19 14.48
CA ALA A 94 -3.77 -9.12 15.89
C ALA A 94 -2.67 -9.70 16.79
N GLY A 95 -2.45 -9.07 17.95
CA GLY A 95 -1.44 -9.47 18.93
C GLY A 95 -0.01 -9.05 18.62
N GLU A 96 0.28 -8.55 17.41
CA GLU A 96 1.62 -8.05 17.08
C GLU A 96 1.93 -6.72 17.76
N LYS A 97 3.21 -6.42 17.88
CA LYS A 97 3.67 -5.10 18.28
C LYS A 97 3.60 -4.15 17.09
N TYR A 98 2.96 -3.00 17.31
CA TYR A 98 2.94 -1.90 16.35
C TYR A 98 3.73 -0.72 16.89
N SER A 99 4.43 0.00 16.02
CA SER A 99 5.14 1.23 16.36
C SER A 99 4.93 2.29 15.29
N ALA A 100 4.84 3.54 15.71
CA ALA A 100 4.77 4.72 14.85
C ALA A 100 5.55 5.87 15.46
N GLU A 101 6.22 6.65 14.63
CA GLU A 101 6.94 7.85 15.05
C GLU A 101 5.98 9.02 15.23
N LEU A 102 6.24 9.84 16.24
CA LEU A 102 5.46 11.03 16.55
C LEU A 102 6.33 12.28 16.41
N PHE A 103 5.82 13.25 15.66
CA PHE A 103 6.50 14.55 15.43
C PHE A 103 5.60 15.70 15.83
N ILE A 104 6.22 16.81 16.28
CA ILE A 104 5.58 18.11 16.33
C ILE A 104 6.35 19.03 15.38
N CYS A 105 5.61 19.64 14.44
CA CYS A 105 6.13 20.67 13.54
C CYS A 105 5.56 22.02 14.00
N ASN A 106 6.44 22.95 14.30
CA ASN A 106 6.09 24.28 14.81
C ASN A 106 6.74 25.37 13.95
N ASP A 107 5.94 26.05 13.14
CA ASP A 107 6.37 27.20 12.32
C ASP A 107 6.07 28.54 13.03
N THR A 108 5.72 28.49 14.31
CA THR A 108 5.47 29.71 15.10
C THR A 108 6.72 30.16 15.84
N HIS A 109 6.75 31.43 16.24
CA HIS A 109 7.82 31.99 17.08
C HIS A 109 7.60 31.73 18.59
N SER A 110 6.62 30.90 18.93
CA SER A 110 6.33 30.56 20.32
C SER A 110 6.99 29.24 20.68
N SER A 111 7.82 29.22 21.67
CA SER A 111 8.15 27.99 22.40
C SER A 111 6.97 27.66 23.31
N ILE A 112 6.60 26.39 23.40
CA ILE A 112 5.38 26.04 24.10
C ILE A 112 5.71 25.22 25.33
N ASP A 113 5.35 25.78 26.47
CA ASP A 113 5.50 25.19 27.79
C ASP A 113 4.16 24.57 28.24
N GLY A 114 4.23 23.36 28.80
CA GLY A 114 3.07 22.68 29.39
C GLY A 114 2.08 22.03 28.43
N HIS A 115 2.42 21.85 27.15
CA HIS A 115 1.60 21.09 26.20
C HIS A 115 1.68 19.59 26.47
N LYS A 116 0.57 18.91 26.17
CA LYS A 116 0.45 17.45 26.31
C LYS A 116 0.06 16.83 24.99
N ILE A 117 0.47 15.57 24.81
CA ILE A 117 0.04 14.72 23.71
C ILE A 117 -0.81 13.59 24.29
N ILE A 118 -1.97 13.37 23.69
CA ILE A 118 -2.77 12.16 23.91
C ILE A 118 -2.68 11.30 22.69
N CYS A 119 -2.30 10.04 22.86
CA CYS A 119 -2.33 9.04 21.80
C CYS A 119 -3.42 8.02 22.12
N GLU A 120 -4.30 7.75 21.15
CA GLU A 120 -5.39 6.80 21.27
C GLU A 120 -5.39 5.84 20.09
N LEU A 121 -5.66 4.57 20.35
CA LEU A 121 -6.05 3.62 19.32
C LEU A 121 -7.58 3.51 19.35
N LEU A 122 -8.22 3.90 18.28
CA LEU A 122 -9.67 3.82 18.12
C LEU A 122 -10.02 2.56 17.34
N SER A 123 -10.95 1.78 17.86
CA SER A 123 -11.54 0.63 17.18
C SER A 123 -12.41 1.04 15.99
N PRO A 124 -12.87 0.10 15.13
CA PRO A 124 -13.74 0.42 13.99
C PRO A 124 -15.04 1.15 14.38
N ASP A 125 -15.56 0.90 15.59
CA ASP A 125 -16.72 1.61 16.16
C ASP A 125 -16.34 2.93 16.89
N LYS A 126 -15.09 3.42 16.66
CA LYS A 126 -14.57 4.68 17.17
C LYS A 126 -14.45 4.79 18.69
N LYS A 127 -14.39 3.66 19.38
CA LYS A 127 -14.08 3.62 20.83
C LYS A 127 -12.58 3.58 21.05
N SER A 128 -12.11 4.32 22.05
CA SER A 128 -10.71 4.27 22.48
C SER A 128 -10.45 2.95 23.19
N VAL A 129 -9.61 2.10 22.60
CA VAL A 129 -9.20 0.79 23.14
C VAL A 129 -7.84 0.84 23.84
N LEU A 130 -7.02 1.82 23.48
CA LEU A 130 -5.74 2.13 24.12
C LEU A 130 -5.59 3.63 24.21
N ARG A 131 -5.00 4.12 25.33
CA ARG A 131 -4.73 5.54 25.53
C ARG A 131 -3.42 5.73 26.28
N GLY A 132 -2.62 6.67 25.81
CA GLY A 132 -1.38 7.13 26.48
C GLY A 132 -1.31 8.64 26.51
N GLU A 133 -0.65 9.20 27.53
CA GLU A 133 -0.39 10.63 27.65
C GLU A 133 1.12 10.87 27.72
N TYR A 134 1.57 11.91 27.02
CA TYR A 134 2.98 12.28 26.90
C TYR A 134 3.13 13.78 27.06
N ILE A 135 4.29 14.23 27.53
CA ILE A 135 4.65 15.64 27.58
C ILE A 135 5.17 16.05 26.21
N ALA A 136 4.59 17.08 25.62
CA ALA A 136 5.09 17.64 24.36
C ALA A 136 6.40 18.39 24.58
N ASN A 137 7.36 18.20 23.68
CA ASN A 137 8.66 18.87 23.71
C ASN A 137 8.98 19.45 22.32
N PHE A 138 9.00 20.78 22.20
CA PHE A 138 9.33 21.43 20.94
C PHE A 138 9.73 22.88 21.15
N LYS A 139 10.43 23.43 20.15
CA LYS A 139 10.92 24.81 20.13
C LYS A 139 10.22 25.62 19.05
N GLU A 140 10.39 26.90 19.06
CA GLU A 140 9.99 27.78 17.97
C GLU A 140 10.68 27.38 16.66
N ASN A 141 9.99 27.55 15.52
CA ASN A 141 10.52 27.28 14.18
C ASN A 141 11.27 25.95 14.07
N SER A 142 10.66 24.86 14.53
CA SER A 142 11.31 23.54 14.59
C SER A 142 10.39 22.42 14.19
N SER A 143 11.00 21.36 13.68
CA SER A 143 10.38 20.04 13.60
C SER A 143 11.09 19.10 14.57
N PHE A 144 10.36 18.47 15.47
CA PHE A 144 10.93 17.72 16.57
C PHE A 144 10.23 16.37 16.75
N MET A 145 11.03 15.30 16.71
CA MET A 145 10.55 13.96 17.01
C MET A 145 10.26 13.84 18.51
N GLN A 146 9.06 13.39 18.85
CA GLN A 146 8.61 13.20 20.22
C GLN A 146 8.96 11.80 20.77
N GLY A 147 9.30 10.87 19.91
CA GLY A 147 9.54 9.46 20.20
C GLY A 147 8.57 8.55 19.46
N ASP A 148 8.62 7.27 19.81
CA ASP A 148 7.78 6.24 19.22
C ASP A 148 6.56 5.97 20.11
N ILE A 149 5.39 5.89 19.45
CA ILE A 149 4.21 5.28 20.06
C ILE A 149 4.31 3.78 19.78
N SER A 150 4.29 2.96 20.82
CA SER A 150 4.37 1.51 20.67
C SER A 150 3.34 0.82 21.55
N PHE A 151 2.61 -0.14 20.97
CA PHE A 151 1.58 -0.90 21.68
C PHE A 151 1.41 -2.30 21.08
N ALA A 152 0.79 -3.19 21.85
CA ALA A 152 0.33 -4.48 21.34
C ALA A 152 -1.05 -4.28 20.68
N VAL A 153 -1.17 -4.73 19.45
CA VAL A 153 -2.45 -4.67 18.69
C VAL A 153 -3.47 -5.58 19.38
N PRO A 154 -4.72 -5.13 19.59
CA PRO A 154 -5.75 -5.96 20.21
C PRO A 154 -5.98 -7.28 19.46
N ASN A 155 -6.30 -8.34 20.20
CA ASN A 155 -6.75 -9.59 19.61
C ASN A 155 -8.14 -9.42 19.02
N ILE A 156 -8.30 -9.81 17.76
CA ILE A 156 -9.55 -9.72 17.01
C ILE A 156 -9.82 -11.01 16.26
N THR A 157 -11.08 -11.28 15.95
CA THR A 157 -11.53 -12.44 15.18
C THR A 157 -11.94 -12.09 13.76
N GLU A 158 -12.18 -10.80 13.49
CA GLU A 158 -12.56 -10.28 12.19
C GLU A 158 -11.69 -9.08 11.84
N ARG A 159 -11.37 -8.91 10.56
CA ARG A 159 -10.62 -7.78 10.05
C ARG A 159 -11.31 -6.45 10.38
N GLY A 160 -10.54 -5.42 10.73
CA GLY A 160 -11.05 -4.09 10.99
C GLY A 160 -10.04 -2.98 10.80
N THR A 161 -10.53 -1.80 10.43
CA THR A 161 -9.72 -0.59 10.33
C THR A 161 -9.70 0.11 11.69
N TYR A 162 -8.54 0.17 12.32
CA TYR A 162 -8.28 0.92 13.54
C TYR A 162 -7.67 2.27 13.19
N THR A 163 -7.93 3.29 14.00
CA THR A 163 -7.35 4.62 13.79
C THR A 163 -6.43 4.96 14.97
N LEU A 164 -5.14 5.12 14.68
CA LEU A 164 -4.21 5.71 15.63
C LEU A 164 -4.37 7.22 15.57
N ARG A 165 -4.77 7.83 16.69
CA ARG A 165 -4.97 9.27 16.83
C ARG A 165 -3.97 9.86 17.80
N ALA A 166 -3.29 10.93 17.39
CA ALA A 166 -2.48 11.75 18.26
C ALA A 166 -3.08 13.16 18.36
N ILE A 167 -3.28 13.63 19.57
CA ILE A 167 -3.91 14.92 19.88
C ILE A 167 -2.90 15.78 20.63
N LEU A 168 -2.63 16.98 20.13
CA LEU A 168 -1.84 17.99 20.82
C LEU A 168 -2.77 18.92 21.60
N LEU A 169 -2.58 19.00 22.92
CA LEU A 169 -3.32 19.87 23.81
C LEU A 169 -2.44 21.04 24.30
N ASP A 170 -3.04 22.21 24.44
CA ASP A 170 -2.41 23.33 25.13
C ASP A 170 -2.38 23.11 26.65
N LYS A 171 -1.72 24.04 27.40
CA LYS A 171 -1.65 23.99 28.85
C LYS A 171 -3.01 24.05 29.57
N ASN A 172 -4.05 24.51 28.89
CA ASN A 172 -5.42 24.62 29.43
C ASN A 172 -6.26 23.39 29.07
N GLY A 173 -5.71 22.43 28.30
CA GLY A 173 -6.40 21.23 27.82
C GLY A 173 -7.21 21.43 26.55
N ASN A 174 -7.07 22.54 25.84
CA ASN A 174 -7.73 22.76 24.56
C ASN A 174 -6.97 22.01 23.45
N VAL A 175 -7.71 21.45 22.49
CA VAL A 175 -7.12 20.81 21.32
C VAL A 175 -6.51 21.88 20.41
N VAL A 176 -5.20 21.77 20.17
CA VAL A 176 -4.44 22.60 19.23
C VAL A 176 -4.47 21.97 17.84
N HIS A 177 -4.16 20.68 17.75
CA HIS A 177 -4.15 19.91 16.52
C HIS A 177 -4.32 18.41 16.81
N TYR A 178 -4.76 17.63 15.83
CA TYR A 178 -4.73 16.17 15.90
C TYR A 178 -4.32 15.57 14.54
N SER A 179 -3.75 14.39 14.60
CA SER A 179 -3.37 13.58 13.43
C SER A 179 -3.93 12.19 13.56
N ASP A 180 -4.52 11.68 12.48
CA ASP A 180 -5.08 10.34 12.39
C ASP A 180 -4.31 9.51 11.36
N GLU A 181 -4.05 8.25 11.71
CA GLU A 181 -3.45 7.26 10.84
C GLU A 181 -4.22 5.94 10.93
N ASP A 182 -4.77 5.49 9.80
CA ASP A 182 -5.53 4.25 9.74
C ASP A 182 -4.61 3.02 9.60
N ILE A 183 -4.94 1.98 10.34
CA ILE A 183 -4.21 0.71 10.40
C ILE A 183 -5.21 -0.42 10.17
N GLU A 184 -4.96 -1.25 9.17
CA GLU A 184 -5.73 -2.46 8.94
C GLU A 184 -5.23 -3.58 9.87
N VAL A 185 -6.08 -4.04 10.75
CA VAL A 185 -5.78 -5.15 11.65
C VAL A 185 -6.45 -6.42 11.11
N PHE A 186 -5.64 -7.44 10.93
CA PHE A 186 -6.07 -8.75 10.48
C PHE A 186 -6.10 -9.74 11.66
N PRO A 187 -7.05 -10.67 11.72
CA PRO A 187 -6.98 -11.77 12.68
C PRO A 187 -5.74 -12.63 12.39
N ILE A 188 -5.25 -13.32 13.43
CA ILE A 188 -4.10 -14.22 13.29
C ILE A 188 -4.44 -15.28 12.23
N GLU A 189 -3.58 -15.39 11.25
CA GLU A 189 -3.73 -16.38 10.18
C GLU A 189 -3.42 -17.78 10.70
N LYS A 190 -4.29 -18.73 10.38
CA LYS A 190 -4.08 -20.14 10.75
C LYS A 190 -3.12 -20.80 9.76
N GLU A 191 -2.35 -21.77 10.25
CA GLU A 191 -1.58 -22.62 9.36
C GLU A 191 -2.50 -23.36 8.39
N VAL A 192 -2.11 -23.38 7.12
CA VAL A 192 -2.85 -24.07 6.06
C VAL A 192 -2.16 -25.36 5.69
N LYS A 193 -2.94 -26.36 5.30
CA LYS A 193 -2.40 -27.59 4.72
C LYS A 193 -1.96 -27.27 3.29
N GLU A 194 -0.68 -27.37 3.04
CA GLU A 194 -0.13 -27.20 1.69
C GLU A 194 -0.53 -28.36 0.79
N THR A 195 -1.22 -28.06 -0.29
CA THR A 195 -1.67 -29.01 -1.32
C THR A 195 -1.04 -28.74 -2.68
N SER A 196 -0.56 -27.53 -2.87
CA SER A 196 0.08 -27.05 -4.10
C SER A 196 1.61 -27.20 -4.06
N LEU A 197 2.21 -27.34 -5.22
CA LEU A 197 3.67 -27.28 -5.39
C LEU A 197 4.07 -25.81 -5.55
N TYR A 198 4.84 -25.28 -4.60
CA TYR A 198 5.32 -23.89 -4.60
C TYR A 198 6.83 -23.89 -4.88
N LEU A 199 7.23 -23.59 -6.11
CA LEU A 199 8.59 -23.79 -6.59
C LEU A 199 9.16 -22.49 -7.20
N SER A 200 10.48 -22.35 -7.09
CA SER A 200 11.22 -21.39 -7.93
C SER A 200 11.26 -21.89 -9.38
N PHE A 201 11.53 -20.99 -10.31
CA PHE A 201 11.69 -21.37 -11.72
C PHE A 201 12.81 -22.41 -11.93
N GLU A 202 13.91 -22.29 -11.17
CA GLU A 202 15.03 -23.24 -11.27
C GLU A 202 14.65 -24.66 -10.81
N GLU A 203 13.87 -24.76 -9.72
CA GLU A 203 13.38 -26.05 -9.21
C GLU A 203 12.41 -26.69 -10.20
N PHE A 204 11.54 -25.91 -10.81
CA PHE A 204 10.65 -26.36 -11.87
C PHE A 204 11.43 -26.90 -13.07
N GLU A 205 12.38 -26.14 -13.60
CA GLU A 205 13.14 -26.57 -14.80
C GLU A 205 13.99 -27.83 -14.56
N LYS A 206 14.51 -28.03 -13.33
CA LYS A 206 15.28 -29.24 -12.98
C LYS A 206 14.47 -30.53 -13.07
N ASN A 207 13.15 -30.48 -12.79
CA ASN A 207 12.27 -31.66 -12.72
C ASN A 207 10.99 -31.48 -13.54
N LYS A 208 11.05 -30.71 -14.60
CA LYS A 208 9.91 -30.24 -15.40
C LYS A 208 8.92 -31.35 -15.76
N ASP A 209 9.40 -32.46 -16.35
CA ASP A 209 8.54 -33.54 -16.84
C ASP A 209 7.79 -34.23 -15.68
N ASN A 210 8.46 -34.50 -14.56
CA ASN A 210 7.82 -35.13 -13.41
C ASN A 210 6.79 -34.19 -12.78
N ILE A 211 7.13 -32.89 -12.62
CA ILE A 211 6.22 -31.89 -12.08
C ILE A 211 5.00 -31.73 -12.97
N LEU A 212 5.17 -31.62 -14.27
CA LEU A 212 4.06 -31.52 -15.22
C LEU A 212 3.19 -32.80 -15.22
N CYS A 213 3.76 -33.97 -14.99
CA CYS A 213 2.99 -35.18 -14.79
C CYS A 213 2.10 -35.13 -13.54
N GLU A 214 2.64 -34.61 -12.41
CA GLU A 214 1.83 -34.42 -11.19
C GLU A 214 0.71 -33.41 -11.40
N VAL A 215 0.98 -32.29 -12.10
CA VAL A 215 -0.04 -31.29 -12.43
C VAL A 215 -1.11 -31.87 -13.35
N ASN A 216 -0.70 -32.65 -14.37
CA ASN A 216 -1.65 -33.32 -15.26
C ASN A 216 -2.59 -34.28 -14.52
N ASN A 217 -2.14 -34.83 -13.38
CA ASN A 217 -2.92 -35.70 -12.49
C ASN A 217 -3.76 -34.95 -11.44
N GLY A 218 -3.73 -33.61 -11.40
CA GLY A 218 -4.63 -32.79 -10.61
C GLY A 218 -3.96 -31.92 -9.53
N LYS A 219 -2.62 -31.88 -9.45
CA LYS A 219 -1.94 -30.94 -8.57
C LYS A 219 -1.95 -29.51 -9.12
N THR A 220 -1.90 -28.53 -8.24
CA THR A 220 -1.63 -27.12 -8.59
C THR A 220 -0.14 -26.85 -8.44
N LEU A 221 0.47 -26.23 -9.46
CA LEU A 221 1.86 -25.76 -9.46
C LEU A 221 1.88 -24.24 -9.43
N ILE A 222 2.64 -23.67 -8.50
CA ILE A 222 2.96 -22.25 -8.45
C ILE A 222 4.45 -22.09 -8.79
N ILE A 223 4.75 -21.35 -9.87
CA ILE A 223 6.12 -21.01 -10.27
C ILE A 223 6.36 -19.55 -9.87
N ASN A 224 7.34 -19.33 -9.01
CA ASN A 224 7.67 -17.99 -8.52
C ASN A 224 8.88 -17.41 -9.26
N SER A 225 8.78 -16.10 -9.52
CA SER A 225 9.92 -15.27 -9.94
C SER A 225 10.63 -15.78 -11.19
N LEU A 226 9.94 -15.79 -12.33
CA LEU A 226 10.55 -16.16 -13.60
C LEU A 226 11.64 -15.14 -14.01
N PRO A 227 12.75 -15.58 -14.57
CA PRO A 227 13.76 -14.68 -15.14
C PRO A 227 13.18 -13.82 -16.28
N VAL A 228 13.79 -12.64 -16.48
CA VAL A 228 13.45 -11.80 -17.64
C VAL A 228 13.74 -12.56 -18.93
N GLY A 229 12.79 -12.56 -19.86
CA GLY A 229 12.92 -13.30 -21.12
C GLY A 229 11.59 -13.90 -21.59
N THR A 230 11.69 -14.83 -22.52
CA THR A 230 10.56 -15.63 -23.00
C THR A 230 10.77 -17.09 -22.59
N HIS A 231 9.80 -17.65 -21.88
CA HIS A 231 9.85 -19.01 -21.37
C HIS A 231 8.68 -19.81 -21.93
N ASP A 232 8.92 -21.08 -22.25
CA ASP A 232 7.85 -22.01 -22.58
C ASP A 232 7.43 -22.77 -21.32
N ILE A 233 6.24 -22.44 -20.83
CA ILE A 233 5.65 -23.11 -19.68
C ILE A 233 4.51 -24.00 -20.18
N ALA A 234 4.78 -25.28 -20.27
CA ALA A 234 3.81 -26.29 -20.71
C ALA A 234 3.10 -25.94 -22.04
N GLY A 235 3.85 -25.45 -23.03
CA GLY A 235 3.34 -25.05 -24.34
C GLY A 235 2.80 -23.63 -24.42
N THR A 236 2.84 -22.87 -23.32
CA THR A 236 2.44 -21.45 -23.30
C THR A 236 3.67 -20.55 -23.26
N ALA A 237 3.77 -19.64 -24.23
CA ALA A 237 4.84 -18.64 -24.27
C ALA A 237 4.58 -17.52 -23.24
N VAL A 238 5.43 -17.44 -22.24
CA VAL A 238 5.38 -16.43 -21.17
C VAL A 238 6.51 -15.42 -21.37
N LYS A 239 6.17 -14.17 -21.59
CA LYS A 239 7.15 -13.08 -21.78
C LYS A 239 7.26 -12.24 -20.53
N VAL A 240 8.38 -12.34 -19.84
CA VAL A 240 8.68 -11.64 -18.59
C VAL A 240 9.52 -10.38 -18.84
N LYS A 241 9.17 -9.28 -18.20
CA LYS A 241 9.88 -8.00 -18.26
C LYS A 241 10.00 -7.38 -16.87
N ASN A 242 11.05 -6.58 -16.67
CA ASN A 242 11.15 -5.76 -15.47
C ASN A 242 10.00 -4.75 -15.42
N CYS A 243 9.46 -4.53 -14.23
CA CYS A 243 8.54 -3.42 -13.97
C CYS A 243 9.24 -2.09 -14.16
N GLY A 244 8.54 -1.13 -14.74
CA GLY A 244 8.92 0.27 -14.60
C GLY A 244 8.73 0.74 -13.15
N MET A 245 9.49 1.76 -12.74
CA MET A 245 9.50 2.33 -11.38
C MET A 245 8.11 2.54 -10.74
N ARG A 246 7.10 2.81 -11.56
CA ARG A 246 5.75 3.16 -11.09
C ARG A 246 4.92 1.96 -10.65
N ALA A 247 5.18 0.76 -11.19
CA ALA A 247 4.41 -0.44 -10.89
C ALA A 247 4.98 -1.24 -9.69
N LEU A 248 6.10 -0.83 -9.11
CA LEU A 248 6.79 -1.59 -8.07
C LEU A 248 5.96 -1.77 -6.78
N HIS A 249 5.10 -0.82 -6.47
CA HIS A 249 4.40 -0.73 -5.17
C HIS A 249 2.89 -0.93 -5.26
N PHE A 250 2.39 -1.42 -6.38
CA PHE A 250 0.95 -1.63 -6.55
C PHE A 250 0.64 -2.74 -7.55
N VAL A 251 -0.29 -3.62 -7.21
CA VAL A 251 -0.95 -4.53 -8.15
C VAL A 251 -2.46 -4.46 -8.01
N SER A 252 -3.17 -4.63 -9.13
CA SER A 252 -4.62 -4.65 -9.14
C SER A 252 -5.14 -6.07 -8.92
N ARG A 253 -6.13 -6.18 -8.04
CA ARG A 253 -6.89 -7.38 -7.73
C ARG A 253 -8.24 -7.45 -8.47
N LYS A 254 -8.57 -6.48 -9.30
CA LYS A 254 -9.88 -6.31 -9.95
C LYS A 254 -10.10 -7.32 -11.09
N THR A 255 -9.84 -8.58 -10.79
CA THR A 255 -9.96 -9.71 -11.72
C THR A 255 -11.19 -10.58 -11.42
N GLY A 256 -11.81 -10.41 -10.26
CA GLY A 256 -12.88 -11.26 -9.77
C GLY A 256 -12.44 -12.69 -9.38
N HIS A 257 -11.14 -12.97 -9.36
CA HIS A 257 -10.61 -14.30 -9.04
C HIS A 257 -10.83 -14.65 -7.57
N GLU A 258 -11.11 -15.94 -7.27
CA GLU A 258 -11.41 -16.39 -5.91
C GLU A 258 -10.25 -16.19 -4.93
N LEU A 259 -9.02 -16.33 -5.37
CA LEU A 259 -7.82 -16.14 -4.53
C LEU A 259 -7.68 -14.72 -4.00
N VAL A 260 -8.31 -13.72 -4.63
CA VAL A 260 -8.29 -12.32 -4.19
C VAL A 260 -9.58 -11.87 -3.52
N ARG A 261 -10.52 -12.79 -3.29
CA ARG A 261 -11.79 -12.47 -2.64
C ARG A 261 -11.58 -11.89 -1.23
N GLY A 262 -12.27 -10.80 -0.90
CA GLY A 262 -12.21 -10.15 0.40
C GLY A 262 -11.01 -9.23 0.61
N PHE A 263 -10.08 -9.15 -0.34
CA PHE A 263 -9.09 -8.09 -0.33
C PHE A 263 -9.67 -6.78 -0.89
N THR A 264 -9.18 -5.66 -0.38
CA THR A 264 -9.51 -4.31 -0.83
C THR A 264 -8.46 -3.79 -1.80
N PRO A 265 -8.73 -2.75 -2.60
CA PRO A 265 -7.74 -2.13 -3.47
C PRO A 265 -6.49 -1.62 -2.73
N TYR A 266 -6.61 -1.33 -1.45
CA TYR A 266 -5.51 -0.82 -0.64
C TYR A 266 -4.57 -1.91 -0.14
N ASP A 267 -4.99 -3.17 -0.14
CA ASP A 267 -4.23 -4.29 0.41
C ASP A 267 -2.95 -4.59 -0.40
N PHE A 268 -2.98 -4.38 -1.70
CA PHE A 268 -1.83 -4.60 -2.59
C PHE A 268 -1.12 -3.30 -2.95
N ARG A 269 -0.86 -2.47 -1.92
CA ARG A 269 -0.14 -1.21 -2.04
C ARG A 269 0.86 -1.05 -0.89
N TYR A 270 2.06 -0.56 -1.21
CA TYR A 270 3.03 -0.07 -0.24
C TYR A 270 3.31 -1.03 0.91
N TRP A 271 3.74 -2.24 0.59
CA TRP A 271 4.07 -3.23 1.60
C TRP A 271 5.34 -2.85 2.35
N TYR A 272 5.23 -2.79 3.66
CA TYR A 272 6.33 -2.55 4.57
C TYR A 272 7.11 -3.85 4.80
N ASP A 273 8.45 -3.74 4.79
CA ASP A 273 9.39 -4.81 5.11
C ASP A 273 10.04 -4.50 6.47
N GLU A 274 9.85 -5.38 7.45
CA GLU A 274 10.39 -5.18 8.81
C GLU A 274 11.91 -5.26 8.88
N LYS A 275 12.57 -6.00 7.98
CA LYS A 275 14.02 -6.13 7.98
C LYS A 275 14.69 -4.88 7.43
N GLU A 276 14.11 -4.32 6.40
CA GLU A 276 14.61 -3.12 5.73
C GLU A 276 14.10 -1.83 6.40
N ASP A 277 13.11 -1.93 7.32
CA ASP A 277 12.43 -0.80 7.99
C ASP A 277 11.91 0.25 7.02
N MET A 278 11.36 -0.20 5.88
CA MET A 278 10.85 0.66 4.82
C MET A 278 9.83 -0.05 3.93
N ILE A 279 9.14 0.73 3.11
CA ILE A 279 8.31 0.19 2.04
C ILE A 279 9.21 -0.31 0.92
N THR A 280 9.14 -1.61 0.63
CA THR A 280 9.91 -2.24 -0.45
C THR A 280 9.00 -2.65 -1.61
N PRO A 281 9.56 -2.88 -2.81
CA PRO A 281 8.77 -3.29 -3.97
C PRO A 281 8.03 -4.60 -3.73
N LEU A 282 6.72 -4.61 -3.93
CA LEU A 282 5.91 -5.83 -3.95
C LEU A 282 5.92 -6.53 -5.32
N LEU A 283 6.43 -5.88 -6.35
CA LEU A 283 6.48 -6.40 -7.71
C LEU A 283 7.74 -5.88 -8.42
N ARG A 284 8.60 -6.77 -8.91
CA ARG A 284 9.80 -6.39 -9.68
C ARG A 284 9.65 -6.66 -11.16
N ARG A 285 8.85 -7.63 -11.51
CA ARG A 285 8.62 -8.10 -12.89
C ARG A 285 7.14 -8.26 -13.16
N THR A 286 6.81 -8.22 -14.43
CA THR A 286 5.49 -8.54 -14.96
C THR A 286 5.64 -9.45 -16.15
N PHE A 287 4.57 -10.13 -16.51
CA PHE A 287 4.58 -10.98 -17.69
C PHE A 287 3.34 -10.80 -18.56
N THR A 288 3.41 -11.31 -19.77
CA THR A 288 2.28 -11.46 -20.68
C THR A 288 2.23 -12.91 -21.17
N ALA A 289 1.04 -13.48 -21.28
CA ALA A 289 0.80 -14.79 -21.81
C ALA A 289 -0.61 -14.84 -22.42
N ASP A 290 -0.79 -15.56 -23.54
CA ASP A 290 -2.05 -15.51 -24.29
C ASP A 290 -3.16 -16.38 -23.67
N ASN A 291 -2.82 -17.44 -22.94
CA ASN A 291 -3.77 -18.45 -22.46
C ASN A 291 -3.84 -18.52 -20.92
N MET A 292 -3.57 -17.43 -20.23
CA MET A 292 -3.63 -17.39 -18.78
C MET A 292 -4.73 -16.43 -18.28
N SER A 293 -5.47 -16.88 -17.29
CA SER A 293 -6.48 -16.08 -16.60
C SER A 293 -5.83 -15.25 -15.49
N PRO A 294 -6.05 -13.92 -15.43
CA PRO A 294 -5.42 -13.07 -14.45
C PRO A 294 -5.97 -13.30 -13.03
N ILE A 295 -5.06 -13.42 -12.07
CA ILE A 295 -5.35 -13.38 -10.62
C ILE A 295 -5.05 -11.98 -10.09
N LEU A 296 -3.87 -11.44 -10.42
CA LEU A 296 -3.45 -10.08 -10.15
C LEU A 296 -2.85 -9.48 -11.43
N THR A 297 -3.24 -8.24 -11.72
CA THR A 297 -2.69 -7.48 -12.84
C THR A 297 -1.80 -6.35 -12.33
N SER A 298 -0.88 -5.90 -13.16
CA SER A 298 -0.08 -4.71 -12.88
C SER A 298 -0.53 -3.57 -13.77
N GLY A 299 -0.33 -2.37 -13.29
CA GLY A 299 -0.23 -1.19 -14.12
C GLY A 299 0.88 -1.40 -15.13
N ASN A 300 0.76 -0.74 -16.27
CA ASN A 300 1.62 -0.92 -17.40
C ASN A 300 3.12 -0.89 -17.08
N SER A 301 3.84 -1.91 -17.50
CA SER A 301 5.29 -1.99 -17.44
C SER A 301 6.02 -1.15 -18.49
N LEU A 302 5.36 -0.19 -19.15
CA LEU A 302 5.97 0.60 -20.21
C LEU A 302 7.11 1.46 -19.69
N THR A 303 8.28 1.18 -20.18
CA THR A 303 9.43 2.06 -20.18
C THR A 303 9.22 3.12 -21.25
N GLY A 304 9.02 4.38 -20.86
CA GLY A 304 8.91 5.49 -21.81
C GLY A 304 7.79 6.48 -21.51
N SER A 305 7.71 7.58 -22.25
CA SER A 305 6.66 8.57 -22.10
C SER A 305 5.30 7.96 -22.46
N ALA A 306 4.32 8.18 -21.60
CA ALA A 306 2.98 7.60 -21.72
C ALA A 306 2.13 8.13 -22.88
N TRP A 307 2.67 8.99 -23.71
CA TRP A 307 1.97 9.62 -24.84
C TRP A 307 1.91 8.67 -26.01
N GLY A 308 0.71 8.21 -26.36
CA GLY A 308 0.44 7.44 -27.57
C GLY A 308 0.83 5.95 -27.54
N GLN A 309 1.23 5.39 -26.41
CA GLN A 309 1.54 3.97 -26.30
C GLN A 309 0.33 3.14 -25.91
N LYS A 310 0.14 1.98 -26.54
CA LYS A 310 -0.86 0.98 -26.14
C LYS A 310 -0.61 0.54 -24.69
N LEU A 311 -1.63 0.66 -23.85
CA LEU A 311 -1.63 0.06 -22.53
C LEU A 311 -1.80 -1.47 -22.71
N TYR A 312 -0.81 -2.24 -22.29
CA TYR A 312 -0.93 -3.69 -22.24
C TYR A 312 -1.30 -4.10 -20.82
N PRO A 313 -2.32 -4.94 -20.64
CA PRO A 313 -2.53 -5.57 -19.34
C PRO A 313 -1.31 -6.45 -19.04
N ALA A 314 -0.51 -6.02 -18.07
CA ALA A 314 0.57 -6.82 -17.55
C ALA A 314 0.02 -7.72 -16.44
N LEU A 315 0.49 -8.97 -16.40
CA LEU A 315 0.14 -9.94 -15.37
C LEU A 315 1.18 -9.89 -14.25
N ALA A 316 0.71 -9.87 -13.00
CA ALA A 316 1.53 -10.04 -11.81
C ALA A 316 1.39 -11.45 -11.23
N CYS A 317 0.18 -12.02 -11.32
CA CYS A 317 -0.12 -13.41 -11.00
C CYS A 317 -1.24 -13.88 -11.92
N ALA A 318 -1.11 -15.08 -12.52
CA ALA A 318 -2.11 -15.62 -13.41
C ALA A 318 -2.07 -17.15 -13.43
N GLU A 319 -3.20 -17.79 -13.79
CA GLU A 319 -3.33 -19.22 -13.85
C GLU A 319 -3.70 -19.73 -15.25
N MET A 320 -3.36 -20.98 -15.52
CA MET A 320 -3.88 -21.75 -16.65
C MET A 320 -4.18 -23.19 -16.24
N ASN A 321 -5.14 -23.82 -16.92
CA ASN A 321 -5.40 -25.23 -16.74
C ASN A 321 -4.33 -26.08 -17.46
N TYR A 322 -3.90 -27.17 -16.83
CA TYR A 322 -3.03 -28.14 -17.44
C TYR A 322 -3.44 -29.56 -17.02
N GLY A 323 -4.00 -30.32 -17.95
CA GLY A 323 -4.61 -31.61 -17.65
C GLY A 323 -5.76 -31.46 -16.64
N LYS A 324 -5.65 -32.16 -15.50
CA LYS A 324 -6.62 -32.08 -14.40
C LYS A 324 -6.25 -31.02 -13.33
N GLY A 325 -5.04 -30.47 -13.40
CA GLY A 325 -4.53 -29.47 -12.46
C GLY A 325 -4.40 -28.11 -13.07
N LYS A 326 -3.63 -27.24 -12.37
CA LYS A 326 -3.42 -25.86 -12.76
C LYS A 326 -1.95 -25.46 -12.64
N ILE A 327 -1.52 -24.52 -13.46
CA ILE A 327 -0.22 -23.85 -13.34
C ILE A 327 -0.49 -22.39 -13.08
N ILE A 328 0.12 -21.87 -12.02
CA ILE A 328 0.10 -20.46 -11.62
C ILE A 328 1.50 -19.89 -11.77
N ILE A 329 1.63 -18.74 -12.38
CA ILE A 329 2.85 -17.94 -12.40
C ILE A 329 2.64 -16.76 -11.46
N ASN A 330 3.58 -16.59 -10.52
CA ASN A 330 3.55 -15.52 -9.53
C ASN A 330 4.83 -14.69 -9.59
N GLU A 331 4.69 -13.38 -9.83
CA GLU A 331 5.79 -12.40 -9.79
C GLU A 331 5.70 -11.47 -8.56
N VAL A 332 4.69 -11.66 -7.70
CA VAL A 332 4.56 -10.86 -6.47
C VAL A 332 5.57 -11.35 -5.43
N GLU A 333 6.32 -10.44 -4.83
CA GLU A 333 7.40 -10.69 -3.86
C GLU A 333 6.85 -11.12 -2.49
N LEU A 334 6.14 -12.28 -2.46
CA LEU A 334 5.46 -12.76 -1.25
C LEU A 334 6.45 -13.18 -0.16
N ASP A 335 7.53 -13.87 -0.53
CA ASP A 335 8.46 -14.47 0.42
C ASP A 335 9.27 -13.45 1.22
N SER A 336 9.51 -12.28 0.64
CA SER A 336 10.16 -11.16 1.33
C SER A 336 9.21 -10.35 2.22
N HIS A 337 7.89 -10.55 2.12
CA HIS A 337 6.88 -9.76 2.82
C HIS A 337 5.98 -10.58 3.75
N LEU A 338 6.44 -11.69 4.31
CA LEU A 338 5.61 -12.56 5.16
C LEU A 338 5.18 -11.93 6.50
N SER A 339 5.81 -10.85 6.92
CA SER A 339 5.33 -9.99 8.02
C SER A 339 4.12 -9.14 7.64
N ASN A 340 3.86 -8.96 6.34
CA ASN A 340 2.65 -8.27 5.87
C ASN A 340 1.47 -9.27 5.83
N PRO A 341 0.34 -8.99 6.52
CA PRO A 341 -0.82 -9.87 6.55
C PRO A 341 -1.34 -10.26 5.18
N VAL A 342 -1.40 -9.32 4.24
CA VAL A 342 -1.92 -9.57 2.88
C VAL A 342 -1.02 -10.53 2.12
N ALA A 343 0.29 -10.33 2.17
CA ALA A 343 1.26 -11.22 1.53
C ALA A 343 1.17 -12.64 2.09
N LYS A 344 1.10 -12.77 3.42
CA LYS A 344 0.98 -14.08 4.09
C LYS A 344 -0.34 -14.78 3.76
N ILE A 345 -1.46 -14.08 3.85
CA ILE A 345 -2.78 -14.64 3.53
C ILE A 345 -2.86 -15.05 2.05
N PHE A 346 -2.35 -14.22 1.15
CA PHE A 346 -2.36 -14.55 -0.28
C PHE A 346 -1.46 -15.75 -0.59
N LYS A 347 -0.26 -15.83 0.03
CA LYS A 347 0.60 -17.00 -0.08
C LYS A 347 -0.07 -18.27 0.44
N ASN A 348 -0.70 -18.21 1.61
CA ASN A 348 -1.44 -19.34 2.18
C ASN A 348 -2.56 -19.83 1.26
N ARG A 349 -3.28 -18.92 0.62
CA ARG A 349 -4.30 -19.26 -0.38
C ARG A 349 -3.70 -19.97 -1.59
N LEU A 350 -2.56 -19.50 -2.09
CA LEU A 350 -1.83 -20.17 -3.17
C LEU A 350 -1.40 -21.58 -2.76
N LEU A 351 -0.85 -21.74 -1.56
CA LEU A 351 -0.37 -23.04 -1.05
C LEU A 351 -1.51 -24.07 -0.85
N SER A 352 -2.72 -23.62 -0.58
CA SER A 352 -3.89 -24.46 -0.33
C SER A 352 -4.87 -24.56 -1.50
N TYR A 353 -4.52 -24.00 -2.66
CA TYR A 353 -5.40 -23.90 -3.84
C TYR A 353 -5.56 -25.16 -4.70
#